data_9dd37275a18f3922501a4704918480ec
#
_entry.id   9dd37275a18f3922501a4704918480ec
#
_cell.length_a   1.000
_cell.length_b   1.000
_cell.length_c   1.000
_cell.angle_alpha   90.00
_cell.angle_beta   90.00
_cell.angle_gamma   90.00
#
_symmetry.space_group_name_H-M   'P 1'
#
loop_
_entity.id
_entity.type
_entity.pdbx_description
1 polymer ?
#
loop_
_entity_poly.entity_id
_entity_poly.type
_entity_poly.pdbx_seq_one_letter_code
_entity_poly.pdbx_strand_id
1 'polypeptide(L)'
;MAALVRSESDGEILTVYFTEAKILDELVIRQCQDELIRMLEKTQEPNVILDFRFVKFLSSSALGMLIRVHKRCKDFKIDLKLCNIDKEIEKVFKITGLNKILAIFPDNTAAAAAFKKKGFFGLGGR
;
A
#
# COMPACT_ATOMS: atom_id res chain seq x y z
N MET A 1 -19.86 7.94 8.53
CA MET A 1 -18.60 7.62 9.21
C MET A 1 -17.44 8.27 8.48
N ALA A 2 -16.42 8.65 9.22
CA ALA A 2 -15.24 9.22 8.60
C ALA A 2 -14.51 8.16 7.78
N ALA A 3 -13.89 8.59 6.68
CA ALA A 3 -13.09 7.69 5.85
C ALA A 3 -11.84 7.25 6.60
N LEU A 4 -11.46 5.99 6.44
CA LEU A 4 -10.26 5.42 7.06
C LEU A 4 -9.04 5.49 6.14
N VAL A 5 -9.25 5.82 4.86
CA VAL A 5 -8.15 6.04 3.92
C VAL A 5 -8.39 7.33 3.15
N ARG A 6 -7.30 8.00 2.79
CA ARG A 6 -7.32 9.20 1.94
C ARG A 6 -6.31 8.99 0.82
N SER A 7 -6.51 9.66 -0.30
CA SER A 7 -5.60 9.52 -1.42
C SER A 7 -5.28 10.86 -2.06
N GLU A 8 -4.12 10.89 -2.71
CA GLU A 8 -3.67 12.01 -3.52
C GLU A 8 -3.12 11.44 -4.82
N SER A 9 -3.45 12.07 -5.93
CA SER A 9 -3.00 11.61 -7.25
C SER A 9 -2.16 12.69 -7.92
N ASP A 10 -1.08 12.27 -8.59
CA ASP A 10 -0.30 13.18 -9.44
C ASP A 10 -0.53 12.85 -10.93
N GLY A 11 -1.53 12.03 -11.22
CA GLY A 11 -1.83 11.60 -12.59
C GLY A 11 -1.19 10.29 -12.99
N GLU A 12 -0.10 9.88 -12.34
CA GLU A 12 0.60 8.63 -12.61
C GLU A 12 0.59 7.72 -11.40
N ILE A 13 0.69 8.29 -10.21
CA ILE A 13 0.78 7.56 -8.96
C ILE A 13 -0.35 8.00 -8.04
N LEU A 14 -1.07 7.03 -7.50
CA LEU A 14 -2.05 7.27 -6.44
C LEU A 14 -1.38 6.93 -5.12
N THR A 15 -1.26 7.91 -4.24
CA THR A 15 -0.72 7.69 -2.90
C THR A 15 -1.87 7.63 -1.91
N VAL A 16 -1.93 6.55 -1.14
CA VAL A 16 -3.01 6.30 -0.19
C VAL A 16 -2.47 6.34 1.22
N TYR A 17 -3.13 7.08 2.09
CA TYR A 17 -2.78 7.21 3.50
C TYR A 17 -3.88 6.62 4.37
N PHE A 18 -3.48 5.98 5.46
CA PHE A 18 -4.43 5.56 6.48
C PHE A 18 -4.62 6.70 7.46
N THR A 19 -5.85 6.93 7.89
CA THR A 19 -6.17 8.04 8.81
C THR A 19 -6.06 7.64 10.27
N GLU A 20 -5.97 6.33 10.58
CA GLU A 20 -5.91 5.81 11.94
C GLU A 20 -4.50 5.36 12.29
N ALA A 21 -4.04 5.71 13.49
CA ALA A 21 -2.74 5.26 13.99
C ALA A 21 -2.77 3.78 14.36
N LYS A 22 -3.93 3.28 14.74
CA LYS A 22 -4.11 1.89 15.18
C LYS A 22 -5.09 1.18 14.28
N ILE A 23 -4.63 0.13 13.61
CA ILE A 23 -5.48 -0.69 12.74
C ILE A 23 -5.51 -2.08 13.36
N LEU A 24 -6.33 -2.23 14.40
CA LEU A 24 -6.36 -3.41 15.27
C LEU A 24 -7.72 -4.08 15.31
N ASP A 25 -8.78 -3.31 15.21
CA ASP A 25 -10.16 -3.77 15.38
C ASP A 25 -10.68 -4.38 14.08
N GLU A 26 -11.41 -5.49 14.19
CA GLU A 26 -11.94 -6.18 13.02
C GLU A 26 -12.83 -5.31 12.14
N LEU A 27 -13.64 -4.46 12.75
CA LEU A 27 -14.52 -3.57 11.97
C LEU A 27 -13.71 -2.52 11.23
N VAL A 28 -12.69 -1.98 11.89
CA VAL A 28 -11.78 -1.00 11.26
C VAL A 28 -11.03 -1.64 10.09
N ILE A 29 -10.54 -2.86 10.30
CA ILE A 29 -9.81 -3.58 9.26
C ILE A 29 -10.71 -3.86 8.05
N ARG A 30 -11.93 -4.31 8.30
CA ARG A 30 -12.88 -4.58 7.23
C ARG A 30 -13.23 -3.31 6.46
N GLN A 31 -13.45 -2.23 7.17
CA GLN A 31 -13.75 -0.95 6.54
C GLN A 31 -12.56 -0.45 5.72
N CYS A 32 -11.34 -0.56 6.25
CA CYS A 32 -10.13 -0.21 5.50
C CYS A 32 -10.03 -1.01 4.22
N GLN A 33 -10.25 -2.32 4.31
CA GLN A 33 -10.18 -3.19 3.14
C GLN A 33 -11.21 -2.79 2.09
N ASP A 34 -12.45 -2.56 2.51
CA ASP A 34 -13.52 -2.19 1.58
C ASP A 34 -13.22 -0.86 0.90
N GLU A 35 -12.73 0.12 1.66
CA GLU A 35 -12.40 1.43 1.09
C GLU A 35 -11.22 1.33 0.13
N LEU A 36 -10.19 0.58 0.49
CA LEU A 36 -9.01 0.38 -0.37
C LEU A 36 -9.39 -0.30 -1.67
N ILE A 37 -10.12 -1.41 -1.59
CA ILE A 37 -10.49 -2.17 -2.80
C ILE A 37 -11.36 -1.32 -3.70
N ARG A 38 -12.32 -0.60 -3.13
CA ARG A 38 -13.19 0.28 -3.92
C ARG A 38 -12.37 1.36 -4.63
N MET A 39 -11.42 1.95 -3.93
CA MET A 39 -10.53 2.96 -4.49
C MET A 39 -9.68 2.39 -5.64
N LEU A 40 -9.14 1.18 -5.45
CA LEU A 40 -8.32 0.52 -6.45
C LEU A 40 -9.12 0.11 -7.68
N GLU A 41 -10.38 -0.25 -7.50
CA GLU A 41 -11.25 -0.59 -8.63
C GLU A 41 -11.52 0.63 -9.52
N LYS A 42 -11.55 1.81 -8.93
CA LYS A 42 -11.94 3.04 -9.64
C LYS A 42 -10.76 3.85 -10.15
N THR A 43 -9.56 3.65 -9.62
CA THR A 43 -8.43 4.50 -9.98
C THR A 43 -8.00 4.28 -11.41
N GLN A 44 -7.54 5.37 -12.03
CA GLN A 44 -6.96 5.34 -13.37
C GLN A 44 -5.45 5.14 -13.32
N GLU A 45 -4.84 5.35 -12.16
CA GLU A 45 -3.39 5.22 -12.01
C GLU A 45 -2.98 3.76 -11.96
N PRO A 46 -1.98 3.35 -12.75
CA PRO A 46 -1.45 1.99 -12.70
C PRO A 46 -0.50 1.75 -11.53
N ASN A 47 -0.06 2.83 -10.87
CA ASN A 47 0.90 2.78 -9.78
C ASN A 47 0.28 3.31 -8.51
N VAL A 48 0.35 2.52 -7.43
CA VAL A 48 -0.24 2.90 -6.14
C VAL A 48 0.78 2.73 -5.03
N ILE A 49 0.86 3.72 -4.16
CA ILE A 49 1.69 3.66 -2.95
C ILE A 49 0.76 3.67 -1.74
N LEU A 50 0.94 2.70 -0.84
CA LEU A 50 0.31 2.75 0.47
C LEU A 50 1.34 3.35 1.43
N ASP A 51 1.06 4.53 1.92
CA ASP A 51 1.94 5.27 2.81
C ASP A 51 1.48 5.09 4.26
N PHE A 52 2.33 4.47 5.08
CA PHE A 52 2.02 4.10 6.45
C PHE A 52 2.53 5.10 7.48
N ARG A 53 2.86 6.33 7.06
CA ARG A 53 3.48 7.31 7.97
C ARG A 53 2.68 7.58 9.24
N PHE A 54 1.37 7.46 9.18
CA PHE A 54 0.52 7.72 10.35
C PHE A 54 0.18 6.45 11.14
N VAL A 55 0.55 5.27 10.63
CA VAL A 55 0.20 4.00 11.25
C VAL A 55 1.28 3.58 12.24
N LYS A 56 0.88 3.32 13.48
CA LYS A 56 1.80 2.91 14.54
C LYS A 56 1.59 1.47 14.98
N PHE A 57 0.38 0.95 14.81
CA PHE A 57 0.04 -0.41 15.26
C PHE A 57 -0.81 -1.11 14.21
N LEU A 58 -0.45 -2.35 13.91
CA LEU A 58 -1.21 -3.23 13.02
C LEU A 58 -1.38 -4.59 13.71
N SER A 59 -2.57 -5.18 13.60
CA SER A 59 -2.81 -6.53 14.08
C SER A 59 -2.45 -7.56 13.02
N SER A 60 -2.42 -8.83 13.41
CA SER A 60 -2.23 -9.93 12.46
C SER A 60 -3.31 -9.93 11.38
N SER A 61 -4.54 -9.63 11.78
CA SER A 61 -5.65 -9.54 10.83
C SER A 61 -5.43 -8.43 9.81
N ALA A 62 -4.83 -7.31 10.24
CA ALA A 62 -4.51 -6.21 9.33
C ALA A 62 -3.46 -6.64 8.31
N LEU A 63 -2.49 -7.46 8.71
CA LEU A 63 -1.51 -8.00 7.78
C LEU A 63 -2.19 -8.87 6.72
N GLY A 64 -3.16 -9.67 7.14
CA GLY A 64 -3.96 -10.47 6.20
C GLY A 64 -4.72 -9.59 5.21
N MET A 65 -5.24 -8.48 5.69
CA MET A 65 -5.92 -7.51 4.82
C MET A 65 -4.95 -6.98 3.76
N LEU A 66 -3.72 -6.66 4.12
CA LEU A 66 -2.72 -6.16 3.16
C LEU A 66 -2.42 -7.20 2.08
N ILE A 67 -2.38 -8.48 2.45
CA ILE A 67 -2.18 -9.55 1.48
C ILE A 67 -3.35 -9.61 0.50
N ARG A 68 -4.58 -9.49 0.99
CA ARG A 68 -5.76 -9.50 0.13
C ARG A 68 -5.78 -8.31 -0.82
N VAL A 69 -5.40 -7.14 -0.32
CA VAL A 69 -5.29 -5.93 -1.16
C VAL A 69 -4.24 -6.12 -2.24
N HIS A 70 -3.10 -6.69 -1.88
CA HIS A 70 -2.02 -6.98 -2.84
C HIS A 70 -2.50 -7.90 -3.96
N LYS A 71 -3.25 -8.95 -3.62
CA LYS A 71 -3.80 -9.87 -4.61
C LYS A 71 -4.76 -9.17 -5.56
N ARG A 72 -5.62 -8.30 -5.02
CA ARG A 72 -6.56 -7.54 -5.85
C ARG A 72 -5.81 -6.58 -6.76
N CYS A 73 -4.71 -5.99 -6.30
CA CYS A 73 -3.90 -5.14 -7.16
C CYS A 73 -3.36 -5.92 -8.36
N LYS A 74 -2.95 -7.15 -8.14
CA LYS A 74 -2.51 -8.00 -9.27
C LYS A 74 -3.64 -8.23 -10.26
N ASP A 75 -4.85 -8.49 -9.77
CA ASP A 75 -6.01 -8.69 -10.62
C ASP A 75 -6.32 -7.45 -11.46
N PHE A 76 -6.14 -6.27 -10.89
CA PHE A 76 -6.38 -5.00 -11.56
C PHE A 76 -5.17 -4.51 -12.37
N LYS A 77 -4.07 -5.27 -12.37
CA LYS A 77 -2.81 -4.89 -13.03
C LYS A 77 -2.24 -3.59 -12.48
N ILE A 78 -2.34 -3.42 -11.17
CA ILE A 78 -1.79 -2.28 -10.44
C ILE A 78 -0.48 -2.69 -9.79
N ASP A 79 0.55 -1.84 -9.96
CA ASP A 79 1.84 -2.01 -9.29
C ASP A 79 1.72 -1.34 -7.92
N LEU A 80 1.75 -2.14 -6.86
CA LEU A 80 1.56 -1.68 -5.48
C LEU A 80 2.88 -1.65 -4.74
N LYS A 81 3.16 -0.51 -4.09
CA LYS A 81 4.34 -0.35 -3.24
C LYS A 81 3.93 0.23 -1.90
N LEU A 82 4.68 -0.11 -0.85
CA LEU A 82 4.44 0.37 0.50
C LEU A 82 5.62 1.22 0.95
N CYS A 83 5.37 2.22 1.79
CA CYS A 83 6.45 3.07 2.31
C CYS A 83 6.13 3.62 3.68
N ASN A 84 7.14 4.19 4.32
CA ASN A 84 7.04 4.81 5.64
C ASN A 84 6.47 3.88 6.72
N ILE A 85 6.87 2.62 6.67
CA ILE A 85 6.42 1.64 7.66
C ILE A 85 7.23 1.82 8.94
N ASP A 86 6.54 1.90 10.07
CA ASP A 86 7.15 2.01 11.40
C ASP A 86 8.10 0.83 11.61
N LYS A 87 9.23 1.07 12.26
CA LYS A 87 10.27 0.06 12.45
C LYS A 87 9.78 -1.20 13.15
N GLU A 88 8.90 -1.05 14.14
CA GLU A 88 8.36 -2.21 14.85
C GLU A 88 7.45 -3.04 13.95
N ILE A 89 6.68 -2.38 13.09
CA ILE A 89 5.84 -3.06 12.11
C ILE A 89 6.71 -3.74 11.06
N GLU A 90 7.79 -3.08 10.64
CA GLU A 90 8.70 -3.64 9.65
C GLU A 90 9.33 -4.95 10.16
N LYS A 91 9.64 -5.03 11.45
CA LYS A 91 10.15 -6.26 12.04
C LYS A 91 9.16 -7.42 11.87
N VAL A 92 7.88 -7.14 12.06
CA VAL A 92 6.83 -8.14 11.89
C VAL A 92 6.74 -8.58 10.44
N PHE A 93 6.88 -7.66 9.50
CA PHE A 93 6.90 -7.99 8.07
C PHE A 93 8.03 -8.94 7.75
N LYS A 94 9.22 -8.72 8.34
CA LYS A 94 10.38 -9.58 8.11
C LYS A 94 10.16 -10.95 8.70
N ILE A 95 9.65 -11.02 9.93
CA ILE A 95 9.42 -12.28 10.63
C ILE A 95 8.40 -13.15 9.90
N THR A 96 7.36 -12.53 9.35
CA THR A 96 6.28 -13.24 8.65
C THR A 96 6.61 -13.49 7.17
N GLY A 97 7.70 -12.93 6.67
CA GLY A 97 8.06 -13.07 5.26
C GLY A 97 7.27 -12.16 4.33
N LEU A 98 6.46 -11.26 4.85
CA LEU A 98 5.68 -10.34 4.02
C LEU A 98 6.56 -9.39 3.22
N ASN A 99 7.76 -9.10 3.70
CA ASN A 99 8.70 -8.25 2.96
C ASN A 99 9.17 -8.90 1.66
N LYS A 100 8.92 -10.19 1.47
CA LYS A 100 9.25 -10.89 0.22
C LYS A 100 8.08 -10.84 -0.77
N ILE A 101 6.89 -10.57 -0.27
CA ILE A 101 5.68 -10.52 -1.09
C ILE A 101 5.34 -9.07 -1.46
N LEU A 102 5.47 -8.15 -0.49
CA LEU A 102 5.13 -6.75 -0.66
C LEU A 102 6.39 -5.93 -0.90
N ALA A 103 6.34 -5.05 -1.89
CA ALA A 103 7.48 -4.16 -2.22
C ALA A 103 7.48 -2.98 -1.24
N ILE A 104 8.48 -2.94 -0.37
CA ILE A 104 8.56 -1.96 0.72
C ILE A 104 9.75 -1.02 0.50
N PHE A 105 9.51 0.27 0.67
CA PHE A 105 10.50 1.32 0.48
C PHE A 105 10.56 2.21 1.73
N PRO A 106 11.70 2.86 1.98
CA PRO A 106 11.83 3.68 3.19
C PRO A 106 10.88 4.88 3.22
N ASP A 107 10.62 5.49 2.06
CA ASP A 107 9.75 6.67 2.00
C ASP A 107 9.07 6.76 0.65
N ASN A 108 8.18 7.75 0.51
CA ASN A 108 7.41 7.95 -0.70
C ASN A 108 8.31 8.26 -1.91
N THR A 109 9.36 9.04 -1.70
CA THR A 109 10.28 9.40 -2.78
C THR A 109 10.95 8.17 -3.38
N ALA A 110 11.43 7.26 -2.53
CA ALA A 110 12.04 6.02 -2.99
C ALA A 110 11.05 5.12 -3.72
N ALA A 111 9.82 5.02 -3.20
CA ALA A 111 8.78 4.21 -3.84
C ALA A 111 8.42 4.78 -5.22
N ALA A 112 8.24 6.09 -5.31
CA ALA A 112 7.89 6.75 -6.57
C ALA A 112 9.01 6.59 -7.60
N ALA A 113 10.27 6.70 -7.16
CA ALA A 113 11.42 6.54 -8.05
C ALA A 113 11.49 5.11 -8.59
N ALA A 114 11.09 4.12 -7.80
CA ALA A 114 11.11 2.72 -8.23
C ALA A 114 10.13 2.46 -9.38
N PHE A 115 8.98 3.14 -9.39
CA PHE A 115 8.05 3.06 -10.52
C PHE A 115 8.66 3.63 -11.79
N LYS A 116 9.28 4.81 -11.69
CA LYS A 116 9.89 5.47 -12.83
C LYS A 116 11.03 4.64 -13.41
N LYS A 117 11.85 4.07 -12.53
CA LYS A 117 12.97 3.23 -12.94
C LYS A 117 12.47 2.02 -13.72
N LYS A 118 11.43 1.37 -13.21
CA LYS A 118 10.82 0.22 -13.87
C LYS A 118 10.26 0.60 -15.23
N GLY A 119 9.55 1.73 -15.30
CA GLY A 119 9.01 2.22 -16.56
C GLY A 119 10.11 2.54 -17.59
N PHE A 120 11.18 3.16 -17.12
CA PHE A 120 12.33 3.47 -17.96
C PHE A 120 12.94 2.21 -18.54
N PHE A 121 13.17 1.19 -17.72
CA PHE A 121 13.70 -0.07 -18.19
C PHE A 121 12.77 -0.76 -19.16
N GLY A 122 11.47 -0.66 -18.93
CA GLY A 122 10.49 -1.20 -19.86
C GLY A 122 10.57 -0.57 -21.23
N LEU A 123 10.82 0.73 -21.28
CA LEU A 123 11.00 1.45 -22.53
C LEU A 123 12.37 1.17 -23.14
N GLY A 124 13.41 1.17 -22.32
CA GLY A 124 14.77 0.97 -22.81
C GLY A 124 15.07 -0.45 -23.21
N GLY A 125 14.31 -1.40 -22.69
CA GLY A 125 14.52 -2.81 -22.96
C GLY A 125 13.99 -3.30 -24.30
N ARG A 126 13.41 -2.43 -25.07
CA ARG A 126 12.87 -2.82 -26.39
C ARG A 126 13.93 -2.91 -27.46
#